data_154ffe82e1e88b6642ede5caee756792
#
_entry.id   154ffe82e1e88b6642ede5caee756792
#
_cell.length_a   1.000
_cell.length_b   1.000
_cell.length_c   1.000
_cell.angle_alpha   90.00
_cell.angle_beta   90.00
_cell.angle_gamma   90.00
#
_symmetry.space_group_name_H-M   'P 1'
#
loop_
_entity.id
_entity.type
_entity.pdbx_description
1 polymer ?
#
loop_
_entity_poly.entity_id
_entity_poly.type
_entity_poly.pdbx_seq_one_letter_code
_entity_poly.pdbx_strand_id
1 'polypeptide(L)'
;MQKTTLIENFNSKNLTEKYFDIWNHGQHLFTVNDCNRDFQYSIFYIKGLFAEVIYNKLDGNILFINSFSDKNKLKFYLDTDFS
;
A
#
# COMPACT_ATOMS: atom_id res chain seq x y z
N MET A 1 -10.57 17.58 -9.06
CA MET A 1 -9.89 17.36 -7.75
C MET A 1 -8.47 16.90 -7.98
N GLN A 2 -7.55 17.42 -7.23
CA GLN A 2 -6.13 17.09 -7.37
C GLN A 2 -5.79 15.82 -6.59
N LYS A 3 -4.88 15.02 -7.15
CA LYS A 3 -4.44 13.78 -6.50
C LYS A 3 -3.81 14.00 -5.14
N THR A 4 -3.11 15.13 -4.96
CA THR A 4 -2.52 15.47 -3.67
C THR A 4 -3.57 15.54 -2.56
N THR A 5 -4.73 16.14 -2.84
CA THR A 5 -5.82 16.21 -1.87
C THR A 5 -6.37 14.82 -1.56
N LEU A 6 -6.50 13.94 -2.57
CA LEU A 6 -6.96 12.57 -2.35
C LEU A 6 -5.96 11.80 -1.49
N ILE A 7 -4.67 11.96 -1.75
CA ILE A 7 -3.61 11.32 -0.95
C ILE A 7 -3.68 11.79 0.50
N GLU A 8 -3.78 13.10 0.70
CA GLU A 8 -3.85 13.67 2.05
C GLU A 8 -5.08 13.17 2.80
N ASN A 9 -6.24 13.15 2.14
CA ASN A 9 -7.47 12.67 2.75
C ASN A 9 -7.35 11.20 3.16
N PHE A 10 -6.79 10.37 2.29
CA PHE A 10 -6.61 8.96 2.61
C PHE A 10 -5.61 8.79 3.75
N ASN A 11 -4.45 9.46 3.66
CA ASN A 11 -3.38 9.29 4.63
C ASN A 11 -3.71 9.88 6.01
N SER A 12 -4.68 10.78 6.08
CA SER A 12 -5.13 11.32 7.36
C SER A 12 -6.05 10.38 8.14
N LYS A 13 -6.56 9.34 7.51
CA LYS A 13 -7.42 8.36 8.18
C LYS A 13 -6.60 7.48 9.11
N ASN A 14 -7.24 6.90 10.12
CA ASN A 14 -6.55 5.94 10.97
C ASN A 14 -6.40 4.61 10.24
N LEU A 15 -5.61 3.71 10.81
CA LEU A 15 -5.27 2.44 10.16
C LEU A 15 -6.52 1.60 9.85
N THR A 16 -7.47 1.56 10.77
CA THR A 16 -8.70 0.80 10.59
C THR A 16 -9.53 1.33 9.42
N GLU A 17 -9.66 2.65 9.32
CA GLU A 17 -10.40 3.28 8.23
C GLU A 17 -9.74 3.03 6.88
N LYS A 18 -8.41 3.12 6.82
CA LYS A 18 -7.65 2.82 5.60
C LYS A 18 -7.87 1.37 5.17
N TYR A 19 -7.82 0.47 6.13
CA TYR A 19 -8.01 -0.96 5.86
C TYR A 19 -9.40 -1.22 5.26
N PHE A 20 -10.45 -0.64 5.85
CA PHE A 20 -11.80 -0.81 5.34
C PHE A 20 -11.98 -0.20 3.95
N ASP A 21 -11.38 0.96 3.69
CA ASP A 21 -11.41 1.56 2.37
C ASP A 21 -10.82 0.64 1.31
N ILE A 22 -9.67 0.07 1.59
CA ILE A 22 -9.00 -0.85 0.66
C ILE A 22 -9.82 -2.11 0.48
N TRP A 23 -10.37 -2.66 1.56
CA TRP A 23 -11.17 -3.86 1.49
C TRP A 23 -12.44 -3.68 0.66
N ASN A 24 -13.09 -2.53 0.79
CA ASN A 24 -14.35 -2.26 0.09
C ASN A 24 -14.19 -1.75 -1.33
N HIS A 25 -13.11 -1.01 -1.62
CA HIS A 25 -12.95 -0.28 -2.87
C HIS A 25 -11.63 -0.55 -3.59
N GLY A 26 -10.71 -1.22 -2.95
CA GLY A 26 -9.38 -1.46 -3.51
C GLY A 26 -9.34 -2.68 -4.41
N GLN A 27 -8.40 -2.64 -5.36
CA GLN A 27 -8.09 -3.78 -6.21
C GLN A 27 -6.64 -4.18 -5.97
N HIS A 28 -6.42 -5.43 -5.57
CA HIS A 28 -5.08 -5.93 -5.33
C HIS A 28 -4.32 -6.04 -6.65
N LEU A 29 -3.12 -5.47 -6.70
CA LEU A 29 -2.27 -5.52 -7.88
C LEU A 29 -1.19 -6.58 -7.75
N PHE A 30 -0.40 -6.50 -6.70
CA PHE A 30 0.66 -7.48 -6.46
C PHE A 30 1.14 -7.37 -5.02
N THR A 31 1.89 -8.39 -4.60
CA THR A 31 2.51 -8.45 -3.27
C THR A 31 3.97 -8.83 -3.44
N VAL A 32 4.85 -8.15 -2.71
CA VAL A 32 6.28 -8.44 -2.71
C VAL A 32 6.74 -8.74 -1.29
N ASN A 33 7.74 -9.62 -1.18
CA ASN A 33 8.37 -9.96 0.08
C ASN A 33 9.73 -9.30 0.18
N ASP A 34 10.01 -8.73 1.35
CA ASP A 34 11.34 -8.20 1.63
C ASP A 34 12.20 -9.35 2.14
N CYS A 35 13.25 -9.69 1.37
CA CYS A 35 14.11 -10.81 1.71
C CYS A 35 14.96 -10.57 2.95
N ASN A 36 15.21 -9.30 3.30
CA ASN A 36 16.08 -8.93 4.40
C ASN A 36 15.32 -8.61 5.68
N ARG A 37 13.98 -8.51 5.61
CA ARG A 37 13.14 -8.14 6.74
C ARG A 37 11.92 -9.05 6.76
N ASP A 38 11.26 -9.10 7.89
CA ASP A 38 10.05 -9.90 8.03
C ASP A 38 8.81 -9.10 7.61
N PHE A 39 8.93 -8.36 6.51
CA PHE A 39 7.86 -7.52 5.99
C PHE A 39 7.38 -8.02 4.65
N GLN A 40 6.09 -7.78 4.40
CA GLN A 40 5.44 -8.06 3.13
C GLN A 40 4.69 -6.81 2.71
N TYR A 41 4.86 -6.40 1.45
CA TYR A 41 4.22 -5.21 0.90
C TYR A 41 3.16 -5.63 -0.09
N SER A 42 1.91 -5.23 0.13
CA SER A 42 0.83 -5.45 -0.81
C SER A 42 0.42 -4.11 -1.42
N ILE A 43 0.29 -4.08 -2.74
CA ILE A 43 -0.05 -2.86 -3.46
C ILE A 43 -1.44 -3.00 -4.04
N PHE A 44 -2.26 -1.99 -3.79
CA PHE A 44 -3.65 -1.93 -4.24
C PHE A 44 -3.87 -0.66 -5.08
N TYR A 45 -4.86 -0.72 -5.95
CA TYR A 45 -5.35 0.45 -6.67
C TYR A 45 -6.71 0.83 -6.07
N ILE A 46 -6.86 2.08 -5.66
CA ILE A 46 -8.08 2.53 -5.01
C ILE A 46 -8.36 4.00 -5.37
N LYS A 47 -9.52 4.25 -5.98
CA LYS A 47 -10.01 5.62 -6.26
C LYS A 47 -8.99 6.50 -6.98
N GLY A 48 -8.29 5.95 -7.96
CA GLY A 48 -7.29 6.68 -8.72
C GLY A 48 -5.92 6.79 -8.06
N LEU A 49 -5.72 6.15 -6.93
CA LEU A 49 -4.46 6.14 -6.19
C LEU A 49 -3.94 4.72 -6.04
N PHE A 50 -2.65 4.61 -5.74
CA PHE A 50 -2.07 3.36 -5.29
C PHE A 50 -1.98 3.39 -3.77
N ALA A 51 -2.21 2.25 -3.13
CA ALA A 51 -2.07 2.12 -1.69
C ALA A 51 -1.11 1.00 -1.37
N GLU A 52 -0.17 1.24 -0.45
CA GLU A 52 0.71 0.20 0.03
C GLU A 52 0.29 -0.23 1.42
N VAL A 53 0.24 -1.55 1.63
CA VAL A 53 -0.05 -2.13 2.93
C VAL A 53 1.16 -2.94 3.35
N ILE A 54 1.73 -2.60 4.49
CA ILE A 54 2.92 -3.27 5.01
C ILE A 54 2.52 -4.18 6.15
N TYR A 55 2.79 -5.47 5.98
CA TYR A 55 2.52 -6.50 6.99
C TYR A 55 3.82 -6.93 7.65
N ASN A 56 3.73 -7.27 8.94
CA ASN A 56 4.75 -8.04 9.61
C ASN A 56 4.42 -9.51 9.40
N LYS A 57 5.31 -10.26 8.75
CA LYS A 57 5.06 -11.67 8.43
C LYS A 57 5.09 -12.58 9.67
N LEU A 58 5.74 -12.15 10.73
CA LEU A 58 5.87 -12.95 11.93
C LEU A 58 4.56 -13.07 12.70
N ASP A 59 3.78 -11.98 12.76
CA ASP A 59 2.53 -11.95 13.52
C ASP A 59 1.30 -11.67 12.65
N GLY A 60 1.50 -11.37 11.37
CA GLY A 60 0.39 -11.09 10.46
C GLY A 60 -0.24 -9.71 10.64
N ASN A 61 0.32 -8.87 11.49
CA ASN A 61 -0.25 -7.56 11.75
C ASN A 61 0.10 -6.56 10.67
N ILE A 62 -0.86 -5.67 10.37
CA ILE A 62 -0.63 -4.55 9.47
C ILE A 62 0.09 -3.46 10.25
N LEU A 63 1.27 -3.06 9.75
CA LEU A 63 2.06 -2.02 10.37
C LEU A 63 1.71 -0.63 9.84
N PHE A 64 1.35 -0.56 8.55
CA PHE A 64 1.31 0.72 7.88
C PHE A 64 0.48 0.62 6.61
N ILE A 65 -0.33 1.65 6.35
CA ILE A 65 -1.08 1.78 5.10
C ILE A 65 -0.97 3.23 4.65
N ASN A 66 -0.43 3.44 3.44
CA ASN A 66 -0.34 4.78 2.85
C ASN A 66 -0.68 4.75 1.38
N SER A 67 -1.15 5.87 0.88
CA SER A 67 -1.42 6.03 -0.55
C SER A 67 -0.32 6.84 -1.22
N PHE A 68 -0.17 6.63 -2.52
CA PHE A 68 0.75 7.39 -3.35
C PHE A 68 0.23 7.41 -4.78
N SER A 69 0.75 8.31 -5.62
CA SER A 69 0.33 8.40 -7.02
C SER A 69 1.48 8.22 -8.01
N ASP A 70 2.71 8.15 -7.56
CA ASP A 70 3.90 8.06 -8.41
C ASP A 70 4.10 6.62 -8.89
N LYS A 71 3.93 6.40 -10.21
CA LYS A 71 4.12 5.08 -10.82
C LYS A 71 5.54 4.56 -10.70
N ASN A 72 6.52 5.43 -10.54
CA ASN A 72 7.91 5.01 -10.36
C ASN A 72 8.10 4.23 -9.08
N LYS A 73 7.27 4.49 -8.07
CA LYS A 73 7.31 3.74 -6.83
C LYS A 73 6.88 2.28 -7.03
N LEU A 74 5.94 2.05 -7.95
CA LEU A 74 5.55 0.67 -8.30
C LEU A 74 6.73 -0.11 -8.87
N LYS A 75 7.50 0.54 -9.74
CA LYS A 75 8.67 -0.07 -10.33
C LYS A 75 9.70 -0.46 -9.28
N PHE A 76 9.88 0.39 -8.27
CA PHE A 76 10.76 0.09 -7.15
C PHE A 76 10.37 -1.22 -6.47
N TYR A 77 9.09 -1.43 -6.20
CA TYR A 77 8.62 -2.67 -5.56
C TYR A 77 8.82 -3.88 -6.45
N LEU A 78 8.57 -3.76 -7.75
CA LEU A 78 8.76 -4.86 -8.69
C LEU A 78 10.24 -5.24 -8.78
N ASP A 79 11.14 -4.26 -8.80
CA ASP A 79 12.56 -4.52 -8.82
C ASP A 79 13.03 -5.19 -7.53
N THR A 80 12.46 -4.81 -6.40
CA THR A 80 12.79 -5.41 -5.10
C THR A 80 12.43 -6.89 -5.06
N ASP A 81 11.32 -7.26 -5.68
CA ASP A 81 10.85 -8.65 -5.69
C ASP A 81 11.82 -9.61 -6.37
N PHE A 82 12.67 -9.09 -7.27
CA PHE A 82 13.63 -9.89 -8.02
C PHE A 82 15.05 -9.85 -7.47
N SER A 83 15.25 -9.11 -6.42
CA SER A 83 16.60 -8.95 -5.86
C SER A 83 16.94 -9.95 -4.76
#